data_2e57c597c18d6658ef1862b92154762b
#
_entry.id   2e57c597c18d6658ef1862b92154762b
#
_cell.length_a   1.000
_cell.length_b   1.000
_cell.length_c   1.000
_cell.angle_alpha   90.00
_cell.angle_beta   90.00
_cell.angle_gamma   90.00
#
_symmetry.space_group_name_H-M   'P 1'
#
loop_
_entity.id
_entity.type
_entity.pdbx_description
1 polymer ?
#
loop_
_entity_poly.entity_id
_entity_poly.type
_entity_poly.pdbx_seq_one_letter_code
_entity_poly.pdbx_strand_id
1 'polypeptide(L)'
;MAKPVAIDLFCGCGGLSKGFEKAGFEIRLGIDCDDGFLKTFKRNHRNTEVLHYDISGPVPDEVKRVNPDIVIGSPPCQGFSDARGERSLGDERNSLVFDFIRWVSEIKPKVVLMENVAGFLTISKSFLKEVGNRYRFAGYDIDIRLQCSADYGVPQLRNRVFCFAVRDNGRVILEPRITHSNLLTLFGSMEKYTTVGTALHGLPEPTREGVVKVHLLPKDTYSSYGEFVFDSETTTNHMAKVPNGEELKNIKRIPEGKMYRSNRFGKKYMGVWELFPEKFTVEEAQVFEFIGRYGGWNGLKLGVTEVGFLPKETIISHTHASDKDIERLVERGWLRTREFGDEVGYALNTKSGVRPMYMRLNRDDVANTIVTHDFSPRQKLHPTENRGISLREGARIQSFPDSFVFEGGFSQVAKQVGNAVPPLMAMKVAEFVLNTGFL
;
A
#
# COMPACT_ATOMS: atom_id res chain seq x y z
N MET A 1 16.77 -17.76 -22.71
CA MET A 1 15.33 -17.74 -23.07
C MET A 1 14.93 -16.31 -23.37
N ALA A 2 13.96 -16.09 -24.25
CA ALA A 2 13.39 -14.76 -24.46
C ALA A 2 12.68 -14.30 -23.17
N LYS A 3 12.67 -12.99 -22.93
CA LYS A 3 11.96 -12.43 -21.79
C LYS A 3 10.44 -12.53 -22.02
N PRO A 4 9.63 -12.93 -21.02
CA PRO A 4 8.18 -12.88 -21.16
C PRO A 4 7.70 -11.45 -21.38
N VAL A 5 6.75 -11.29 -22.29
CA VAL A 5 6.20 -9.97 -22.68
C VAL A 5 4.99 -9.64 -21.83
N ALA A 6 4.95 -8.43 -21.28
CA ALA A 6 3.86 -7.91 -20.48
C ALA A 6 3.23 -6.64 -21.07
N ILE A 7 1.92 -6.48 -20.88
CA ILE A 7 1.18 -5.21 -21.02
C ILE A 7 0.71 -4.79 -19.61
N ASP A 8 0.87 -3.50 -19.29
CA ASP A 8 0.38 -2.91 -18.03
C ASP A 8 -0.82 -2.01 -18.30
N LEU A 9 -2.00 -2.46 -17.88
CA LEU A 9 -3.25 -1.70 -17.96
C LEU A 9 -3.46 -0.91 -16.66
N PHE A 10 -3.82 0.36 -16.76
CA PHE A 10 -3.81 1.30 -15.63
C PHE A 10 -2.40 1.44 -15.03
N CYS A 11 -1.40 1.62 -15.88
CA CYS A 11 0.01 1.54 -15.52
C CYS A 11 0.45 2.66 -14.54
N GLY A 12 -0.30 3.74 -14.43
CA GLY A 12 0.02 4.86 -13.55
C GLY A 12 1.42 5.41 -13.79
N CYS A 13 2.17 5.64 -12.72
CA CYS A 13 3.58 6.06 -12.82
C CYS A 13 4.57 4.90 -13.07
N GLY A 14 4.09 3.64 -13.11
CA GLY A 14 4.94 2.48 -13.44
C GLY A 14 5.50 1.70 -12.25
N GLY A 15 4.89 1.79 -11.07
CA GLY A 15 5.39 1.03 -9.89
C GLY A 15 5.31 -0.48 -10.09
N LEU A 16 4.19 -0.99 -10.61
CA LEU A 16 3.99 -2.40 -10.94
C LEU A 16 4.93 -2.84 -12.06
N SER A 17 4.95 -2.11 -13.17
CA SER A 17 5.87 -2.32 -14.30
C SER A 17 7.33 -2.36 -13.85
N LYS A 18 7.76 -1.48 -12.94
CA LYS A 18 9.15 -1.43 -12.46
C LYS A 18 9.58 -2.71 -11.74
N GLY A 19 8.68 -3.29 -10.94
CA GLY A 19 8.92 -4.57 -10.31
C GLY A 19 9.05 -5.70 -11.32
N PHE A 20 8.14 -5.75 -12.32
CA PHE A 20 8.17 -6.76 -13.38
C PHE A 20 9.43 -6.67 -14.25
N GLU A 21 9.86 -5.45 -14.64
CA GLU A 21 11.13 -5.26 -15.35
C GLU A 21 12.33 -5.80 -14.55
N LYS A 22 12.37 -5.50 -13.25
CA LYS A 22 13.46 -5.97 -12.36
C LYS A 22 13.45 -7.49 -12.20
N ALA A 23 12.29 -8.14 -12.25
CA ALA A 23 12.16 -9.59 -12.26
C ALA A 23 12.54 -10.24 -13.60
N GLY A 24 12.67 -9.47 -14.67
CA GLY A 24 13.10 -9.98 -15.97
C GLY A 24 12.04 -10.00 -17.07
N PHE A 25 10.87 -9.41 -16.85
CA PHE A 25 9.86 -9.22 -17.91
C PHE A 25 10.24 -8.08 -18.85
N GLU A 26 9.74 -8.16 -20.08
CA GLU A 26 9.71 -7.05 -21.03
C GLU A 26 8.34 -6.38 -20.98
N ILE A 27 8.26 -5.16 -20.44
CA ILE A 27 7.03 -4.37 -20.51
C ILE A 27 6.97 -3.75 -21.90
N ARG A 28 6.13 -4.30 -22.77
CA ARG A 28 6.03 -3.84 -24.15
C ARG A 28 5.14 -2.61 -24.29
N LEU A 29 4.08 -2.50 -23.48
CA LEU A 29 3.10 -1.45 -23.56
C LEU A 29 2.56 -1.08 -22.16
N GLY A 30 2.52 0.21 -21.85
CA GLY A 30 1.85 0.79 -20.69
C GLY A 30 0.67 1.66 -21.11
N ILE A 31 -0.50 1.47 -20.51
CA ILE A 31 -1.74 2.17 -20.85
C ILE A 31 -2.33 2.84 -19.61
N ASP A 32 -2.62 4.14 -19.72
CA ASP A 32 -3.32 4.92 -18.69
C ASP A 32 -4.06 6.10 -19.35
N CYS A 33 -5.04 6.67 -18.65
CA CYS A 33 -5.77 7.86 -19.10
C CYS A 33 -5.26 9.17 -18.47
N ASP A 34 -4.23 9.13 -17.60
CA ASP A 34 -3.65 10.32 -16.96
C ASP A 34 -2.29 10.65 -17.57
N ASP A 35 -2.25 11.71 -18.38
CA ASP A 35 -1.01 12.20 -19.03
C ASP A 35 0.12 12.51 -18.05
N GLY A 36 -0.20 12.97 -16.84
CA GLY A 36 0.80 13.26 -15.81
C GLY A 36 1.49 12.00 -15.32
N PHE A 37 0.74 10.90 -15.21
CA PHE A 37 1.28 9.59 -14.88
C PHE A 37 2.12 9.02 -16.02
N LEU A 38 1.63 9.12 -17.25
CA LEU A 38 2.31 8.61 -18.43
C LEU A 38 3.65 9.32 -18.70
N LYS A 39 3.79 10.61 -18.36
CA LYS A 39 5.08 11.32 -18.43
C LYS A 39 6.12 10.69 -17.51
N THR A 40 5.74 10.39 -16.27
CA THR A 40 6.60 9.68 -15.31
C THR A 40 6.89 8.26 -15.79
N PHE A 41 5.88 7.54 -16.26
CA PHE A 41 6.05 6.19 -16.81
C PHE A 41 7.08 6.18 -17.93
N LYS A 42 6.88 6.98 -18.96
CA LYS A 42 7.80 7.08 -20.13
C LYS A 42 9.22 7.46 -19.74
N ARG A 43 9.39 8.31 -18.71
CA ARG A 43 10.71 8.72 -18.20
C ARG A 43 11.52 7.53 -17.66
N ASN A 44 10.85 6.58 -17.00
CA ASN A 44 11.47 5.47 -16.26
C ASN A 44 11.47 4.15 -17.04
N HIS A 45 10.59 4.00 -18.04
CA HIS A 45 10.40 2.80 -18.87
C HIS A 45 10.70 3.11 -20.33
N ARG A 46 11.98 3.42 -20.63
CA ARG A 46 12.41 3.99 -21.94
C ARG A 46 12.18 3.07 -23.14
N ASN A 47 12.14 1.77 -22.90
CA ASN A 47 11.94 0.74 -23.95
C ASN A 47 10.48 0.30 -24.08
N THR A 48 9.57 0.91 -23.30
CA THR A 48 8.14 0.59 -23.29
C THR A 48 7.37 1.60 -24.12
N GLU A 49 6.50 1.13 -25.00
CA GLU A 49 5.52 1.98 -25.66
C GLU A 49 4.46 2.46 -24.66
N VAL A 50 3.95 3.66 -24.87
CA VAL A 50 2.97 4.30 -23.97
C VAL A 50 1.77 4.72 -24.76
N LEU A 51 0.59 4.28 -24.35
CA LEU A 51 -0.68 4.62 -24.95
C LEU A 51 -1.55 5.40 -23.96
N HIS A 52 -1.86 6.65 -24.28
CA HIS A 52 -2.86 7.43 -23.55
C HIS A 52 -4.26 6.99 -24.02
N TYR A 53 -4.93 6.19 -23.21
CA TYR A 53 -6.21 5.58 -23.60
C TYR A 53 -7.09 5.26 -22.39
N ASP A 54 -8.41 5.47 -22.56
CA ASP A 54 -9.40 5.06 -21.57
C ASP A 54 -9.84 3.62 -21.83
N ILE A 55 -9.55 2.75 -20.89
CA ILE A 55 -9.83 1.29 -20.98
C ILE A 55 -11.33 0.96 -20.99
N SER A 56 -12.22 1.92 -20.70
CA SER A 56 -13.66 1.76 -20.92
C SER A 56 -14.01 1.61 -22.42
N GLY A 57 -13.15 2.12 -23.29
CA GLY A 57 -13.25 1.98 -24.73
C GLY A 57 -12.92 0.56 -25.25
N PRO A 58 -13.09 0.30 -26.56
CA PRO A 58 -12.74 -0.98 -27.19
C PRO A 58 -11.23 -1.21 -27.17
N VAL A 59 -10.80 -2.47 -27.25
CA VAL A 59 -9.38 -2.82 -27.34
C VAL A 59 -8.83 -2.44 -28.71
N PRO A 60 -7.85 -1.52 -28.81
CA PRO A 60 -7.25 -1.17 -30.10
C PRO A 60 -6.51 -2.37 -30.73
N ASP A 61 -6.52 -2.45 -32.06
CA ASP A 61 -5.86 -3.55 -32.77
C ASP A 61 -4.33 -3.60 -32.54
N GLU A 62 -3.72 -2.46 -32.31
CA GLU A 62 -2.29 -2.35 -31.95
C GLU A 62 -1.98 -3.04 -30.62
N VAL A 63 -2.89 -2.97 -29.64
CA VAL A 63 -2.77 -3.66 -28.34
C VAL A 63 -2.86 -5.18 -28.54
N LYS A 64 -3.83 -5.64 -29.36
CA LYS A 64 -4.00 -7.09 -29.67
C LYS A 64 -2.77 -7.66 -30.37
N ARG A 65 -2.11 -6.87 -31.24
CA ARG A 65 -0.90 -7.29 -31.98
C ARG A 65 0.32 -7.51 -31.08
N VAL A 66 0.36 -6.93 -29.87
CA VAL A 66 1.47 -7.17 -28.93
C VAL A 66 1.58 -8.64 -28.55
N ASN A 67 0.46 -9.37 -28.48
CA ASN A 67 0.37 -10.77 -28.09
C ASN A 67 1.18 -11.08 -26.81
N PRO A 68 0.86 -10.48 -25.66
CA PRO A 68 1.63 -10.60 -24.43
C PRO A 68 1.48 -11.98 -23.79
N ASP A 69 2.52 -12.44 -23.09
CA ASP A 69 2.44 -13.62 -22.22
C ASP A 69 1.61 -13.33 -20.98
N ILE A 70 1.70 -12.09 -20.44
CA ILE A 70 0.96 -11.65 -19.27
C ILE A 70 0.35 -10.27 -19.47
N VAL A 71 -0.87 -10.07 -18.94
CA VAL A 71 -1.46 -8.74 -18.72
C VAL A 71 -1.45 -8.46 -17.23
N ILE A 72 -0.84 -7.35 -16.84
CA ILE A 72 -0.84 -6.86 -15.47
C ILE A 72 -1.66 -5.57 -15.39
N GLY A 73 -2.13 -5.18 -14.19
CA GLY A 73 -2.75 -3.88 -14.04
C GLY A 73 -3.45 -3.68 -12.70
N SER A 74 -3.76 -2.40 -12.43
CA SER A 74 -4.32 -1.95 -11.16
C SER A 74 -5.56 -1.08 -11.40
N PRO A 75 -6.70 -1.66 -11.82
CA PRO A 75 -7.92 -0.90 -12.09
C PRO A 75 -8.38 -0.16 -10.81
N PRO A 76 -8.74 1.14 -10.90
CA PRO A 76 -9.14 1.89 -9.73
C PRO A 76 -10.43 1.36 -9.11
N CYS A 77 -10.47 1.33 -7.78
CA CYS A 77 -11.60 0.90 -6.97
C CYS A 77 -12.13 2.07 -6.13
N GLN A 78 -12.44 3.19 -6.77
CA GLN A 78 -12.76 4.45 -6.08
C GLN A 78 -14.14 4.46 -5.41
N GLY A 79 -15.08 3.64 -5.82
CA GLY A 79 -16.41 3.49 -5.20
C GLY A 79 -16.38 2.95 -3.78
N PHE A 80 -15.24 2.45 -3.30
CA PHE A 80 -15.10 1.73 -2.02
C PHE A 80 -14.18 2.41 -1.02
N SER A 81 -13.44 3.45 -1.41
CA SER A 81 -12.55 4.19 -0.52
C SER A 81 -13.24 5.33 0.24
N ASP A 82 -14.47 5.69 -0.13
CA ASP A 82 -15.19 6.76 0.54
C ASP A 82 -15.85 6.28 1.84
N ALA A 83 -15.44 6.91 2.93
CA ALA A 83 -15.96 6.75 4.29
C ALA A 83 -17.44 7.21 4.45
N ARG A 84 -18.23 7.30 3.39
CA ARG A 84 -19.59 7.86 3.38
C ARG A 84 -20.74 6.83 3.26
N GLY A 85 -20.46 5.55 3.46
CA GLY A 85 -21.49 4.64 3.97
C GLY A 85 -22.47 4.00 2.99
N GLU A 86 -22.57 4.36 1.73
CA GLU A 86 -23.43 3.65 0.77
C GLU A 86 -22.59 2.99 -0.32
N ARG A 87 -22.52 1.66 -0.24
CA ARG A 87 -21.84 0.80 -1.20
C ARG A 87 -22.85 0.35 -2.25
N SER A 88 -22.86 0.99 -3.41
CA SER A 88 -23.77 0.63 -4.51
C SER A 88 -23.04 -0.24 -5.54
N LEU A 89 -23.69 -1.35 -5.92
CA LEU A 89 -23.27 -2.19 -7.07
C LEU A 89 -23.37 -1.43 -8.41
N GLY A 90 -24.13 -0.34 -8.45
CA GLY A 90 -24.35 0.49 -9.63
C GLY A 90 -23.39 1.66 -9.79
N ASP A 91 -22.30 1.75 -8.99
CA ASP A 91 -21.30 2.81 -9.17
C ASP A 91 -20.50 2.54 -10.46
N GLU A 92 -20.55 3.46 -11.41
CA GLU A 92 -19.84 3.38 -12.70
C GLU A 92 -18.34 3.11 -12.55
N ARG A 93 -17.74 3.52 -11.41
CA ARG A 93 -16.32 3.28 -11.09
C ARG A 93 -15.98 1.81 -10.84
N ASN A 94 -16.97 0.95 -10.58
CA ASN A 94 -16.79 -0.50 -10.48
C ASN A 94 -16.72 -1.16 -11.85
N SER A 95 -17.17 -0.47 -12.90
CA SER A 95 -17.13 -0.95 -14.27
C SER A 95 -15.70 -1.21 -14.74
N LEU A 96 -14.71 -0.39 -14.28
CA LEU A 96 -13.32 -0.49 -14.74
C LEU A 96 -12.64 -1.83 -14.39
N VAL A 97 -13.07 -2.52 -13.32
CA VAL A 97 -12.65 -3.91 -13.04
C VAL A 97 -13.19 -4.85 -14.13
N PHE A 98 -14.44 -4.64 -14.55
CA PHE A 98 -15.06 -5.45 -15.61
C PHE A 98 -14.50 -5.09 -16.98
N ASP A 99 -14.15 -3.84 -17.24
CA ASP A 99 -13.45 -3.42 -18.45
C ASP A 99 -12.06 -4.05 -18.55
N PHE A 100 -11.33 -4.11 -17.43
CA PHE A 100 -10.07 -4.84 -17.37
C PHE A 100 -10.26 -6.32 -17.78
N ILE A 101 -11.27 -7.01 -17.23
CA ILE A 101 -11.55 -8.42 -17.58
C ILE A 101 -11.98 -8.56 -19.05
N ARG A 102 -12.76 -7.60 -19.58
CA ARG A 102 -13.14 -7.55 -20.99
C ARG A 102 -11.90 -7.43 -21.89
N TRP A 103 -10.96 -6.53 -21.58
CA TRP A 103 -9.70 -6.41 -22.29
C TRP A 103 -8.89 -7.70 -22.24
N VAL A 104 -8.78 -8.32 -21.07
CA VAL A 104 -8.13 -9.63 -20.91
C VAL A 104 -8.76 -10.68 -21.81
N SER A 105 -10.09 -10.74 -21.91
CA SER A 105 -10.82 -11.71 -22.75
C SER A 105 -10.55 -11.53 -24.25
N GLU A 106 -10.24 -10.31 -24.70
CA GLU A 106 -9.90 -10.00 -26.09
C GLU A 106 -8.41 -10.19 -26.41
N ILE A 107 -7.51 -9.80 -25.47
CA ILE A 107 -6.05 -9.94 -25.61
C ILE A 107 -5.62 -11.42 -25.47
N LYS A 108 -6.27 -12.18 -24.60
CA LYS A 108 -6.04 -13.61 -24.33
C LYS A 108 -4.61 -13.96 -23.91
N PRO A 109 -4.00 -13.25 -22.92
CA PRO A 109 -2.68 -13.65 -22.42
C PRO A 109 -2.71 -15.03 -21.76
N LYS A 110 -1.56 -15.66 -21.52
CA LYS A 110 -1.47 -16.90 -20.74
C LYS A 110 -1.78 -16.68 -19.28
N VAL A 111 -1.29 -15.57 -18.72
CA VAL A 111 -1.41 -15.21 -17.31
C VAL A 111 -1.96 -13.78 -17.18
N VAL A 112 -2.71 -13.54 -16.10
CA VAL A 112 -3.21 -12.21 -15.72
C VAL A 112 -2.88 -11.95 -14.27
N LEU A 113 -2.43 -10.74 -13.97
CA LEU A 113 -2.28 -10.24 -12.62
C LEU A 113 -3.05 -8.93 -12.46
N MET A 114 -4.13 -8.94 -11.72
CA MET A 114 -4.86 -7.73 -11.36
C MET A 114 -4.60 -7.40 -9.89
N GLU A 115 -4.11 -6.18 -9.62
CA GLU A 115 -3.93 -5.67 -8.26
C GLU A 115 -5.09 -4.77 -7.87
N ASN A 116 -5.42 -4.75 -6.57
CA ASN A 116 -6.40 -3.83 -6.03
C ASN A 116 -6.19 -3.56 -4.52
N VAL A 117 -6.89 -2.57 -4.00
CA VAL A 117 -6.89 -2.27 -2.55
C VAL A 117 -7.59 -3.39 -1.77
N ALA A 118 -7.21 -3.55 -0.49
CA ALA A 118 -7.80 -4.56 0.39
C ALA A 118 -9.33 -4.46 0.50
N GLY A 119 -9.89 -3.25 0.37
CA GLY A 119 -11.34 -3.00 0.32
C GLY A 119 -12.08 -3.76 -0.77
N PHE A 120 -11.39 -4.20 -1.83
CA PHE A 120 -11.96 -5.04 -2.89
C PHE A 120 -12.62 -6.30 -2.35
N LEU A 121 -12.06 -6.94 -1.33
CA LEU A 121 -12.61 -8.17 -0.72
C LEU A 121 -13.90 -7.92 0.10
N THR A 122 -14.18 -6.68 0.46
CA THR A 122 -15.36 -6.31 1.29
C THR A 122 -16.48 -5.63 0.53
N ILE A 123 -16.38 -5.54 -0.79
CA ILE A 123 -17.42 -4.92 -1.64
C ILE A 123 -18.76 -5.62 -1.44
N SER A 124 -18.88 -6.85 -1.91
CA SER A 124 -19.96 -7.78 -1.64
C SER A 124 -19.59 -9.17 -2.14
N LYS A 125 -20.19 -10.20 -1.57
CA LYS A 125 -20.02 -11.58 -2.06
C LYS A 125 -20.50 -11.75 -3.51
N SER A 126 -21.56 -11.04 -3.91
CA SER A 126 -22.08 -11.06 -5.29
C SER A 126 -21.10 -10.44 -6.27
N PHE A 127 -20.43 -9.33 -5.92
CA PHE A 127 -19.41 -8.71 -6.77
C PHE A 127 -18.22 -9.63 -6.99
N LEU A 128 -17.66 -10.21 -5.91
CA LEU A 128 -16.54 -11.15 -6.02
C LEU A 128 -16.91 -12.40 -6.84
N LYS A 129 -18.13 -12.90 -6.67
CA LYS A 129 -18.65 -14.01 -7.48
C LYS A 129 -18.73 -13.63 -8.96
N GLU A 130 -19.21 -12.42 -9.26
CA GLU A 130 -19.29 -11.90 -10.64
C GLU A 130 -17.90 -11.75 -11.26
N VAL A 131 -16.92 -11.20 -10.54
CA VAL A 131 -15.52 -11.15 -10.99
C VAL A 131 -15.01 -12.56 -11.34
N GLY A 132 -15.21 -13.53 -10.45
CA GLY A 132 -14.81 -14.91 -10.69
C GLY A 132 -15.52 -15.55 -11.88
N ASN A 133 -16.81 -15.27 -12.08
CA ASN A 133 -17.59 -15.78 -13.20
C ASN A 133 -17.09 -15.22 -14.54
N ARG A 134 -16.80 -13.91 -14.60
CA ARG A 134 -16.29 -13.28 -15.84
C ARG A 134 -14.92 -13.80 -16.24
N TYR A 135 -14.01 -14.03 -15.28
CA TYR A 135 -12.73 -14.67 -15.57
C TYR A 135 -12.91 -16.10 -16.11
N ARG A 136 -13.78 -16.92 -15.47
CA ARG A 136 -14.05 -18.27 -15.95
C ARG A 136 -14.70 -18.28 -17.33
N PHE A 137 -15.64 -17.35 -17.58
CA PHE A 137 -16.24 -17.21 -18.91
C PHE A 137 -15.22 -16.83 -19.99
N ALA A 138 -14.21 -16.04 -19.61
CA ALA A 138 -13.08 -15.70 -20.47
C ALA A 138 -12.03 -16.84 -20.60
N GLY A 139 -12.22 -17.99 -19.95
CA GLY A 139 -11.34 -19.16 -20.02
C GLY A 139 -10.19 -19.14 -18.99
N TYR A 140 -10.35 -18.44 -17.86
CA TYR A 140 -9.32 -18.34 -16.83
C TYR A 140 -9.76 -18.95 -15.51
N ASP A 141 -8.87 -19.72 -14.91
CA ASP A 141 -8.94 -20.05 -13.48
C ASP A 141 -8.34 -18.90 -12.68
N ILE A 142 -9.03 -18.49 -11.62
CA ILE A 142 -8.65 -17.32 -10.80
C ILE A 142 -8.41 -17.71 -9.34
N ASP A 143 -7.37 -17.13 -8.74
CA ASP A 143 -7.09 -17.14 -7.31
C ASP A 143 -6.93 -15.70 -6.79
N ILE A 144 -7.53 -15.40 -5.65
CA ILE A 144 -7.53 -14.04 -5.06
C ILE A 144 -6.85 -14.10 -3.71
N ARG A 145 -5.76 -13.33 -3.55
CA ARG A 145 -4.92 -13.31 -2.35
C ARG A 145 -4.76 -11.91 -1.78
N LEU A 146 -4.84 -11.80 -0.47
CA LEU A 146 -4.47 -10.59 0.26
C LEU A 146 -3.03 -10.70 0.73
N GLN A 147 -2.21 -9.73 0.36
CA GLN A 147 -0.79 -9.71 0.68
C GLN A 147 -0.40 -8.37 1.30
N CYS A 148 0.57 -8.40 2.20
CA CYS A 148 1.12 -7.21 2.82
C CYS A 148 2.53 -6.93 2.29
N SER A 149 2.78 -5.70 1.89
CA SER A 149 4.05 -5.31 1.30
C SER A 149 5.26 -5.49 2.26
N ALA A 150 5.05 -5.40 3.57
CA ALA A 150 6.12 -5.64 4.54
C ALA A 150 6.66 -7.09 4.49
N ASP A 151 5.82 -8.06 4.14
CA ASP A 151 6.21 -9.47 4.02
C ASP A 151 7.17 -9.72 2.83
N TYR A 152 7.34 -8.71 1.98
CA TYR A 152 8.22 -8.71 0.81
C TYR A 152 9.35 -7.67 0.91
N GLY A 153 9.65 -7.18 2.12
CA GLY A 153 10.75 -6.27 2.40
C GLY A 153 10.46 -4.79 2.19
N VAL A 154 9.23 -4.40 1.89
CA VAL A 154 8.85 -2.99 1.78
C VAL A 154 8.65 -2.39 3.18
N PRO A 155 9.24 -1.23 3.51
CA PRO A 155 9.17 -0.67 4.87
C PRO A 155 7.81 -0.03 5.20
N GLN A 156 6.71 -0.68 4.80
CA GLN A 156 5.36 -0.25 5.16
C GLN A 156 4.35 -1.41 5.22
N LEU A 157 3.37 -1.26 6.10
CA LEU A 157 2.20 -2.13 6.19
C LEU A 157 1.15 -1.70 5.15
N ARG A 158 1.29 -2.20 3.91
CA ARG A 158 0.37 -1.91 2.81
C ARG A 158 -0.24 -3.20 2.30
N ASN A 159 -1.51 -3.41 2.63
CA ASN A 159 -2.25 -4.58 2.19
C ASN A 159 -2.83 -4.36 0.79
N ARG A 160 -2.62 -5.35 -0.09
CA ARG A 160 -3.11 -5.35 -1.47
C ARG A 160 -3.67 -6.71 -1.84
N VAL A 161 -4.72 -6.67 -2.61
CA VAL A 161 -5.31 -7.88 -3.22
C VAL A 161 -4.65 -8.12 -4.56
N PHE A 162 -4.20 -9.34 -4.79
CA PHE A 162 -3.77 -9.80 -6.09
C PHE A 162 -4.71 -10.88 -6.59
N CYS A 163 -5.27 -10.67 -7.77
CA CYS A 163 -6.03 -11.67 -8.50
C CYS A 163 -5.11 -12.28 -9.55
N PHE A 164 -4.69 -13.50 -9.32
CA PHE A 164 -3.94 -14.30 -10.26
C PHE A 164 -4.93 -15.09 -11.14
N ALA A 165 -4.81 -14.98 -12.45
CA ALA A 165 -5.63 -15.78 -13.35
C ALA A 165 -4.75 -16.44 -14.41
N VAL A 166 -4.99 -17.73 -14.69
CA VAL A 166 -4.23 -18.52 -15.67
C VAL A 166 -5.21 -19.16 -16.62
N ARG A 167 -4.91 -19.06 -17.91
CA ARG A 167 -5.79 -19.57 -18.95
C ARG A 167 -5.71 -21.10 -19.04
N ASP A 168 -6.88 -21.75 -19.13
CA ASP A 168 -7.05 -23.19 -19.40
C ASP A 168 -6.20 -24.13 -18.52
N ASN A 169 -6.00 -23.79 -17.25
CA ASN A 169 -5.02 -24.49 -16.43
C ASN A 169 -5.62 -25.53 -15.47
N GLY A 170 -6.85 -25.36 -14.97
CA GLY A 170 -7.48 -26.28 -14.00
C GLY A 170 -6.67 -26.49 -12.71
N ARG A 171 -5.72 -25.60 -12.39
CA ARG A 171 -4.81 -25.72 -11.25
C ARG A 171 -5.00 -24.59 -10.24
N VAL A 172 -4.76 -24.90 -8.98
CA VAL A 172 -4.69 -23.88 -7.92
C VAL A 172 -3.38 -23.11 -8.07
N ILE A 173 -3.47 -21.79 -8.12
CA ILE A 173 -2.30 -20.91 -8.11
C ILE A 173 -1.89 -20.74 -6.64
N LEU A 174 -0.63 -21.06 -6.33
CA LEU A 174 -0.07 -20.81 -5.00
C LEU A 174 0.28 -19.33 -4.86
N GLU A 175 0.36 -18.84 -3.64
CA GLU A 175 0.77 -17.46 -3.39
C GLU A 175 2.30 -17.29 -3.36
N PRO A 176 2.81 -16.08 -3.66
CA PRO A 176 4.23 -15.76 -3.50
C PRO A 176 4.69 -16.04 -2.07
N ARG A 177 5.84 -16.68 -1.94
CA ARG A 177 6.43 -16.96 -0.63
C ARG A 177 6.86 -15.65 0.04
N ILE A 178 6.45 -15.44 1.29
CA ILE A 178 6.92 -14.32 2.11
C ILE A 178 8.43 -14.45 2.37
N THR A 179 9.14 -13.33 2.38
CA THR A 179 10.60 -13.26 2.57
C THR A 179 10.99 -12.61 3.89
N HIS A 180 10.09 -11.81 4.49
CA HIS A 180 10.32 -11.03 5.69
C HIS A 180 9.27 -11.31 6.76
N SER A 181 9.69 -11.31 8.04
CA SER A 181 8.78 -11.43 9.18
C SER A 181 9.44 -10.89 10.46
N ASN A 182 8.65 -10.29 11.34
CA ASN A 182 9.08 -9.97 12.70
C ASN A 182 8.75 -11.08 13.70
N LEU A 183 8.06 -12.14 13.25
CA LEU A 183 7.78 -13.31 14.08
C LEU A 183 8.97 -14.28 14.04
N LEU A 184 9.30 -14.88 15.17
CA LEU A 184 10.24 -16.01 15.23
C LEU A 184 9.58 -17.18 14.49
N THR A 185 10.13 -17.54 13.34
CA THR A 185 9.64 -18.70 12.59
C THR A 185 10.39 -19.94 12.97
N LEU A 186 9.66 -21.02 13.24
CA LEU A 186 10.22 -22.35 13.52
C LEU A 186 10.88 -22.99 12.29
N PHE A 187 10.71 -22.42 11.10
CA PHE A 187 11.08 -23.02 9.81
C PHE A 187 11.90 -22.06 8.92
N GLY A 188 13.07 -21.68 9.37
CA GLY A 188 14.05 -20.98 8.53
C GLY A 188 14.19 -19.49 8.86
N SER A 189 15.33 -18.92 8.44
CA SER A 189 15.67 -17.51 8.64
C SER A 189 14.98 -16.64 7.61
N MET A 190 13.82 -16.04 7.96
CA MET A 190 13.31 -14.90 7.21
C MET A 190 14.06 -13.63 7.61
N GLU A 191 14.23 -12.71 6.68
CA GLU A 191 14.71 -11.36 7.00
C GLU A 191 13.71 -10.66 7.94
N LYS A 192 14.21 -9.79 8.82
CA LYS A 192 13.33 -8.90 9.59
C LYS A 192 12.69 -7.87 8.66
N TYR A 193 11.54 -7.35 9.07
CA TYR A 193 10.92 -6.26 8.33
C TYR A 193 11.87 -5.07 8.17
N THR A 194 11.94 -4.55 6.95
CA THR A 194 12.67 -3.33 6.65
C THR A 194 12.01 -2.14 7.37
N THR A 195 12.81 -1.33 8.05
CA THR A 195 12.32 -0.22 8.85
C THR A 195 12.29 1.10 8.08
N VAL A 196 11.57 2.09 8.61
CA VAL A 196 11.59 3.47 8.10
C VAL A 196 13.03 4.02 8.14
N GLY A 197 13.79 3.75 9.21
CA GLY A 197 15.17 4.19 9.32
C GLY A 197 16.05 3.67 8.19
N THR A 198 15.88 2.41 7.81
CA THR A 198 16.54 1.84 6.62
C THR A 198 16.16 2.59 5.35
N ALA A 199 14.87 2.87 5.14
CA ALA A 199 14.41 3.59 3.95
C ALA A 199 14.95 5.02 3.84
N LEU A 200 15.09 5.71 4.97
CA LEU A 200 15.55 7.10 4.99
C LEU A 200 17.09 7.23 5.04
N HIS A 201 17.80 6.11 5.15
CA HIS A 201 19.25 6.12 5.28
C HIS A 201 19.94 6.88 4.12
N GLY A 202 20.93 7.72 4.47
CA GLY A 202 21.74 8.45 3.50
C GLY A 202 21.05 9.59 2.76
N LEU A 203 19.75 9.85 2.98
CA LEU A 203 19.10 11.06 2.46
C LEU A 203 19.52 12.26 3.31
N PRO A 204 20.02 13.35 2.70
CA PRO A 204 20.26 14.61 3.39
C PRO A 204 18.96 15.37 3.66
N GLU A 205 19.04 16.61 4.10
CA GLU A 205 17.88 17.51 4.21
C GLU A 205 17.22 17.75 2.83
N PRO A 206 15.88 17.83 2.78
CA PRO A 206 15.17 18.17 1.55
C PRO A 206 15.54 19.56 1.03
N THR A 207 15.62 19.70 -0.29
CA THR A 207 15.90 20.95 -0.98
C THR A 207 14.69 21.50 -1.72
N ARG A 208 14.73 22.78 -2.11
CA ARG A 208 13.67 23.37 -2.95
C ARG A 208 13.65 22.78 -4.36
N GLU A 209 14.80 22.46 -4.90
CA GLU A 209 14.96 21.86 -6.22
C GLU A 209 14.70 20.36 -6.20
N GLY A 210 14.77 19.74 -5.03
CA GLY A 210 14.49 18.32 -4.83
C GLY A 210 15.56 17.38 -5.36
N VAL A 211 16.70 17.89 -5.84
CA VAL A 211 17.85 17.08 -6.31
C VAL A 211 18.91 17.06 -5.22
N VAL A 212 19.30 15.87 -4.79
CA VAL A 212 20.29 15.69 -3.71
C VAL A 212 21.25 14.53 -4.01
N LYS A 213 22.45 14.60 -3.43
CA LYS A 213 23.37 13.46 -3.35
C LYS A 213 22.98 12.58 -2.18
N VAL A 214 23.08 11.28 -2.38
CA VAL A 214 22.76 10.25 -1.38
C VAL A 214 24.06 9.68 -0.83
N HIS A 215 24.15 9.53 0.48
CA HIS A 215 25.26 8.83 1.13
C HIS A 215 24.97 7.34 1.16
N LEU A 216 25.52 6.61 0.17
CA LEU A 216 25.36 5.17 0.08
C LEU A 216 26.27 4.44 1.07
N LEU A 217 25.77 3.36 1.63
CA LEU A 217 26.59 2.39 2.37
C LEU A 217 27.39 1.51 1.38
N PRO A 218 28.44 0.80 1.83
CA PRO A 218 29.06 -0.24 1.04
C PRO A 218 28.02 -1.29 0.59
N LYS A 219 28.08 -1.70 -0.68
CA LYS A 219 27.06 -2.58 -1.30
C LYS A 219 26.92 -3.92 -0.62
N ASP A 220 27.99 -4.45 -0.04
CA ASP A 220 28.05 -5.70 0.72
C ASP A 220 27.26 -5.64 2.05
N THR A 221 26.87 -4.45 2.49
CA THR A 221 26.05 -4.26 3.69
C THR A 221 24.55 -4.14 3.40
N TYR A 222 24.15 -4.18 2.12
CA TYR A 222 22.76 -3.98 1.74
C TYR A 222 21.91 -5.24 2.03
N SER A 223 20.72 -5.02 2.58
CA SER A 223 19.62 -5.98 2.54
C SER A 223 19.01 -6.03 1.13
N SER A 224 18.13 -7.00 0.87
CA SER A 224 17.38 -7.09 -0.39
C SER A 224 16.64 -5.79 -0.75
N TYR A 225 16.17 -5.04 0.25
CA TYR A 225 15.60 -3.72 0.07
C TYR A 225 16.63 -2.69 -0.42
N GLY A 226 17.80 -2.66 0.21
CA GLY A 226 18.87 -1.71 -0.14
C GLY A 226 19.41 -1.95 -1.54
N GLU A 227 19.60 -3.21 -1.94
CA GLU A 227 19.99 -3.57 -3.31
C GLU A 227 18.99 -3.11 -4.37
N PHE A 228 17.70 -3.13 -4.04
CA PHE A 228 16.66 -2.69 -4.95
C PHE A 228 16.52 -1.17 -5.03
N VAL A 229 16.61 -0.46 -3.89
CA VAL A 229 16.25 0.97 -3.78
C VAL A 229 17.44 1.90 -3.92
N PHE A 230 18.61 1.57 -3.34
CA PHE A 230 19.79 2.44 -3.33
C PHE A 230 20.64 2.24 -4.59
N ASP A 231 20.05 2.48 -5.75
CA ASP A 231 20.64 2.21 -7.07
C ASP A 231 21.32 3.43 -7.71
N SER A 232 21.37 4.58 -7.01
CA SER A 232 21.93 5.83 -7.52
C SER A 232 22.54 6.68 -6.41
N GLU A 233 23.69 7.31 -6.69
CA GLU A 233 24.33 8.30 -5.81
C GLU A 233 23.61 9.64 -5.78
N THR A 234 22.64 9.85 -6.66
CA THR A 234 21.81 11.05 -6.71
C THR A 234 20.34 10.66 -6.82
N THR A 235 19.47 11.44 -6.22
CA THR A 235 18.03 11.24 -6.34
C THR A 235 17.31 12.56 -6.56
N THR A 236 16.05 12.47 -7.00
CA THR A 236 15.18 13.61 -7.30
C THR A 236 13.94 13.63 -6.42
N ASN A 237 13.14 14.68 -6.51
CA ASN A 237 11.88 14.84 -5.79
C ASN A 237 12.03 14.83 -4.26
N HIS A 238 13.23 15.15 -3.73
CA HIS A 238 13.47 15.25 -2.29
C HIS A 238 13.05 16.62 -1.75
N MET A 239 11.75 16.89 -1.82
CA MET A 239 11.08 18.11 -1.35
C MET A 239 10.11 17.79 -0.24
N ALA A 240 10.04 18.62 0.80
CA ALA A 240 9.10 18.48 1.91
C ALA A 240 8.34 19.78 2.19
N LYS A 241 7.14 19.67 2.71
CA LYS A 241 6.39 20.84 3.23
C LYS A 241 6.87 21.18 4.63
N VAL A 242 7.19 22.44 4.83
CA VAL A 242 7.57 22.98 6.14
C VAL A 242 6.30 23.44 6.86
N PRO A 243 6.11 23.11 8.15
CA PRO A 243 4.97 23.56 8.93
C PRO A 243 5.03 25.08 9.20
N ASN A 244 3.87 25.70 9.31
CA ASN A 244 3.79 27.10 9.77
C ASN A 244 4.09 27.22 11.28
N GLY A 245 4.19 28.44 11.80
CA GLY A 245 4.62 28.68 13.19
C GLY A 245 3.74 28.04 14.26
N GLU A 246 2.41 27.96 14.07
CA GLU A 246 1.49 27.31 15.00
C GLU A 246 1.56 25.79 14.89
N GLU A 247 1.58 25.27 13.67
CA GLU A 247 1.77 23.85 13.41
C GLU A 247 3.10 23.34 13.98
N LEU A 248 4.16 24.13 13.86
CA LEU A 248 5.49 23.79 14.39
C LEU A 248 5.48 23.64 15.91
N LYS A 249 4.74 24.48 16.65
CA LYS A 249 4.60 24.34 18.11
C LYS A 249 3.98 23.01 18.51
N ASN A 250 2.98 22.55 17.75
CA ASN A 250 2.33 21.27 18.01
C ASN A 250 3.23 20.09 17.65
N ILE A 251 3.90 20.17 16.51
CA ILE A 251 4.77 19.11 15.98
C ILE A 251 5.97 18.83 16.87
N LYS A 252 6.60 19.88 17.43
CA LYS A 252 7.76 19.75 18.35
C LYS A 252 7.49 18.91 19.59
N ARG A 253 6.22 18.76 19.97
CA ARG A 253 5.80 18.02 21.17
C ARG A 253 5.50 16.56 20.89
N ILE A 254 5.54 16.13 19.63
CA ILE A 254 5.20 14.76 19.24
C ILE A 254 6.46 13.91 19.22
N PRO A 255 6.61 12.93 20.13
CA PRO A 255 7.72 11.99 20.12
C PRO A 255 7.69 11.10 18.85
N GLU A 256 8.83 10.48 18.56
CA GLU A 256 8.96 9.50 17.50
C GLU A 256 7.98 8.33 17.69
N GLY A 257 7.34 7.89 16.63
CA GLY A 257 6.33 6.82 16.66
C GLY A 257 4.96 7.21 17.23
N LYS A 258 4.77 8.46 17.65
CA LYS A 258 3.51 8.95 18.22
C LYS A 258 2.70 9.80 17.23
N MET A 259 1.43 10.04 17.55
CA MET A 259 0.53 10.86 16.74
C MET A 259 -0.40 11.69 17.60
N TYR A 260 -0.87 12.83 17.05
CA TYR A 260 -2.03 13.53 17.57
C TYR A 260 -3.30 13.09 16.87
N ARG A 261 -4.41 13.08 17.60
CA ARG A 261 -5.75 12.92 17.04
C ARG A 261 -6.55 14.19 17.26
N SER A 262 -7.22 14.70 16.24
CA SER A 262 -8.14 15.82 16.35
C SER A 262 -9.55 15.34 16.67
N ASN A 263 -10.24 16.02 17.59
CA ASN A 263 -11.68 15.85 17.78
C ASN A 263 -12.43 16.84 16.88
N ARG A 264 -13.44 16.35 16.14
CA ARG A 264 -14.25 17.16 15.21
C ARG A 264 -15.04 18.29 15.90
N PHE A 265 -15.30 18.16 17.23
CA PHE A 265 -16.15 19.08 18.00
C PHE A 265 -15.39 20.05 18.90
N GLY A 266 -14.08 19.97 18.97
CA GLY A 266 -13.27 20.87 19.78
C GLY A 266 -11.97 21.26 19.09
N LYS A 267 -11.62 22.53 19.11
CA LYS A 267 -10.34 23.05 18.58
C LYS A 267 -9.10 22.57 19.38
N LYS A 268 -9.21 21.47 20.13
CA LYS A 268 -8.11 20.91 20.93
C LYS A 268 -7.57 19.66 20.25
N TYR A 269 -6.30 19.70 19.87
CA TYR A 269 -5.53 18.56 19.42
C TYR A 269 -5.25 17.65 20.63
N MET A 270 -5.45 16.34 20.47
CA MET A 270 -5.28 15.36 21.53
C MET A 270 -4.12 14.42 21.17
N GLY A 271 -3.06 14.42 21.98
CA GLY A 271 -2.05 13.37 21.98
C GLY A 271 -2.61 12.12 22.63
N VAL A 272 -2.30 10.94 22.08
CA VAL A 272 -2.82 9.68 22.62
C VAL A 272 -2.19 9.36 23.99
N TRP A 273 -1.00 9.88 24.29
CA TRP A 273 -0.25 9.48 25.48
C TRP A 273 -0.11 10.55 26.55
N GLU A 274 0.29 11.76 26.14
CA GLU A 274 0.76 12.77 27.11
C GLU A 274 -0.27 13.84 27.42
N LEU A 275 -1.34 13.91 26.62
CA LEU A 275 -2.35 14.95 26.78
C LEU A 275 -3.56 14.50 27.61
N PHE A 276 -3.63 13.22 28.01
CA PHE A 276 -4.71 12.71 28.86
C PHE A 276 -4.25 11.73 29.94
N PRO A 277 -3.19 12.02 30.71
CA PRO A 277 -2.88 11.19 31.88
C PRO A 277 -4.05 11.09 32.86
N GLU A 278 -4.94 12.07 32.83
CA GLU A 278 -6.17 12.13 33.64
C GLU A 278 -7.35 11.34 33.04
N LYS A 279 -7.31 10.93 31.77
CA LYS A 279 -8.44 10.31 31.06
C LYS A 279 -8.23 8.87 30.67
N PHE A 280 -7.01 8.41 30.58
CA PHE A 280 -6.66 7.05 30.16
C PHE A 280 -5.59 6.47 31.07
N THR A 281 -5.71 5.21 31.42
CA THR A 281 -4.59 4.45 31.99
C THR A 281 -3.58 4.13 30.90
N VAL A 282 -2.38 3.67 31.30
CA VAL A 282 -1.35 3.22 30.35
C VAL A 282 -1.86 2.04 29.52
N GLU A 283 -2.60 1.14 30.15
CA GLU A 283 -3.20 -0.04 29.54
C GLU A 283 -4.27 0.34 28.50
N GLU A 284 -5.16 1.27 28.84
CA GLU A 284 -6.16 1.80 27.90
C GLU A 284 -5.51 2.46 26.69
N ALA A 285 -4.39 3.18 26.91
CA ALA A 285 -3.65 3.78 25.82
C ALA A 285 -2.99 2.73 24.90
N GLN A 286 -2.50 1.61 25.46
CA GLN A 286 -1.98 0.48 24.68
C GLN A 286 -3.07 -0.17 23.83
N VAL A 287 -4.29 -0.32 24.34
CA VAL A 287 -5.44 -0.80 23.56
C VAL A 287 -5.69 0.09 22.35
N PHE A 288 -5.67 1.42 22.53
CA PHE A 288 -5.83 2.36 21.43
C PHE A 288 -4.75 2.22 20.36
N GLU A 289 -3.51 2.15 20.80
CA GLU A 289 -2.36 2.02 19.90
C GLU A 289 -2.44 0.71 19.11
N PHE A 290 -2.73 -0.39 19.80
CA PHE A 290 -2.84 -1.71 19.20
C PHE A 290 -4.00 -1.78 18.20
N ILE A 291 -5.21 -1.38 18.58
CA ILE A 291 -6.36 -1.36 17.67
C ILE A 291 -6.12 -0.38 16.51
N GLY A 292 -5.48 0.77 16.76
CA GLY A 292 -5.11 1.72 15.71
C GLY A 292 -4.14 1.16 14.69
N ARG A 293 -3.25 0.27 15.11
CA ARG A 293 -2.23 -0.37 14.28
C ARG A 293 -2.77 -1.60 13.54
N TYR A 294 -3.54 -2.43 14.21
CA TYR A 294 -3.99 -3.73 13.72
C TYR A 294 -5.49 -3.82 13.46
N GLY A 295 -6.29 -2.86 13.91
CA GLY A 295 -7.74 -2.82 13.76
C GLY A 295 -8.28 -2.62 12.34
N GLY A 296 -7.40 -2.67 11.33
CA GLY A 296 -7.77 -2.68 9.92
C GLY A 296 -7.43 -4.04 9.30
N TRP A 297 -7.04 -4.02 8.02
CA TRP A 297 -6.59 -5.20 7.28
C TRP A 297 -5.37 -5.91 7.91
N ASN A 298 -4.58 -5.19 8.71
CA ASN A 298 -3.44 -5.77 9.43
C ASN A 298 -3.86 -6.80 10.49
N GLY A 299 -5.11 -6.78 10.94
CA GLY A 299 -5.64 -7.76 11.89
C GLY A 299 -5.67 -9.18 11.34
N LEU A 300 -5.80 -9.35 10.02
CA LEU A 300 -5.76 -10.68 9.39
C LEU A 300 -4.43 -11.41 9.64
N LYS A 301 -3.32 -10.69 9.85
CA LYS A 301 -2.03 -11.26 10.23
C LYS A 301 -1.99 -11.87 11.62
N LEU A 302 -2.93 -11.47 12.48
CA LEU A 302 -3.11 -11.99 13.83
C LEU A 302 -4.13 -13.14 13.88
N GLY A 303 -4.52 -13.70 12.72
CA GLY A 303 -5.52 -14.76 12.62
C GLY A 303 -6.97 -14.29 12.82
N VAL A 304 -7.21 -12.98 12.74
CA VAL A 304 -8.55 -12.40 12.89
C VAL A 304 -9.34 -12.58 11.61
N THR A 305 -10.50 -13.21 11.69
CA THR A 305 -11.34 -13.54 10.53
C THR A 305 -12.16 -12.37 10.01
N GLU A 306 -12.31 -11.29 10.80
CA GLU A 306 -13.14 -10.14 10.44
C GLU A 306 -12.33 -8.85 10.35
N VAL A 307 -12.38 -8.23 9.19
CA VAL A 307 -11.63 -7.00 8.90
C VAL A 307 -12.20 -5.81 9.68
N GLY A 308 -11.30 -5.08 10.32
CA GLY A 308 -11.61 -3.82 11.00
C GLY A 308 -12.04 -3.97 12.45
N PHE A 309 -12.16 -5.21 12.96
CA PHE A 309 -12.45 -5.50 14.36
C PHE A 309 -11.48 -6.55 14.89
N LEU A 310 -11.00 -6.37 16.11
CA LEU A 310 -10.09 -7.29 16.77
C LEU A 310 -10.82 -8.01 17.93
N PRO A 311 -10.68 -9.34 18.07
CA PRO A 311 -11.19 -10.07 19.23
C PRO A 311 -10.56 -9.56 20.53
N LYS A 312 -11.28 -9.68 21.64
CA LYS A 312 -10.82 -9.25 22.97
C LYS A 312 -9.52 -9.94 23.37
N GLU A 313 -9.46 -11.24 23.18
CA GLU A 313 -8.31 -12.08 23.51
C GLU A 313 -7.06 -11.66 22.73
N THR A 314 -7.24 -11.29 21.46
CA THR A 314 -6.13 -10.76 20.63
C THR A 314 -5.62 -9.43 21.17
N ILE A 315 -6.50 -8.54 21.64
CA ILE A 315 -6.09 -7.26 22.22
C ILE A 315 -5.34 -7.50 23.54
N ILE A 316 -5.89 -8.31 24.43
CA ILE A 316 -5.32 -8.61 25.74
C ILE A 316 -3.94 -9.30 25.63
N SER A 317 -3.82 -10.27 24.73
CA SER A 317 -2.55 -11.00 24.53
C SER A 317 -1.40 -10.15 23.98
N HIS A 318 -1.69 -9.00 23.38
CA HIS A 318 -0.70 -8.10 22.78
C HIS A 318 -0.58 -6.74 23.50
N THR A 319 -1.35 -6.55 24.57
CA THR A 319 -1.31 -5.35 25.43
C THR A 319 -1.23 -5.80 26.89
N HIS A 320 -1.04 -4.87 27.80
CA HIS A 320 -1.17 -5.16 29.24
C HIS A 320 -2.56 -4.83 29.79
N ALA A 321 -3.54 -4.65 28.89
CA ALA A 321 -4.90 -4.30 29.26
C ALA A 321 -5.67 -5.51 29.80
N SER A 322 -6.57 -5.23 30.75
CA SER A 322 -7.55 -6.18 31.26
C SER A 322 -8.91 -6.03 30.56
N ASP A 323 -9.83 -6.98 30.79
CA ASP A 323 -11.22 -6.88 30.34
C ASP A 323 -11.88 -5.56 30.76
N LYS A 324 -11.65 -5.13 32.00
CA LYS A 324 -12.19 -3.88 32.55
C LYS A 324 -11.68 -2.64 31.81
N ASP A 325 -10.47 -2.65 31.30
CA ASP A 325 -9.92 -1.55 30.52
C ASP A 325 -10.65 -1.43 29.18
N ILE A 326 -10.90 -2.54 28.52
CA ILE A 326 -11.63 -2.58 27.26
C ILE A 326 -13.09 -2.16 27.45
N GLU A 327 -13.75 -2.69 28.50
CA GLU A 327 -15.13 -2.35 28.84
C GLU A 327 -15.30 -0.85 29.12
N ARG A 328 -14.41 -0.25 29.93
CA ARG A 328 -14.42 1.19 30.19
C ARG A 328 -14.26 2.02 28.89
N LEU A 329 -13.46 1.55 27.96
CA LEU A 329 -13.28 2.22 26.68
C LEU A 329 -14.53 2.12 25.80
N VAL A 330 -15.28 1.02 25.87
CA VAL A 330 -16.57 0.86 25.19
C VAL A 330 -17.63 1.75 25.84
N GLU A 331 -17.79 1.72 27.17
CA GLU A 331 -18.74 2.52 27.92
C GLU A 331 -18.54 4.03 27.67
N ARG A 332 -17.29 4.45 27.57
CA ARG A 332 -16.91 5.84 27.28
C ARG A 332 -17.04 6.20 25.80
N GLY A 333 -17.49 5.26 24.96
CA GLY A 333 -17.71 5.47 23.52
C GLY A 333 -16.45 5.63 22.70
N TRP A 334 -15.28 5.21 23.20
CA TRP A 334 -14.02 5.25 22.49
C TRP A 334 -13.80 4.04 21.58
N LEU A 335 -14.34 2.88 21.98
CA LEU A 335 -14.42 1.68 21.17
C LEU A 335 -15.86 1.44 20.72
N ARG A 336 -16.01 0.81 19.57
CA ARG A 336 -17.24 0.23 19.08
C ARG A 336 -17.08 -1.28 18.98
N THR A 337 -18.16 -1.99 19.22
CA THR A 337 -18.21 -3.44 19.14
C THR A 337 -19.03 -3.90 17.94
N ARG A 338 -18.78 -5.13 17.51
CA ARG A 338 -19.61 -5.86 16.55
C ARG A 338 -19.56 -7.34 16.88
N GLU A 339 -20.73 -7.98 16.86
CA GLU A 339 -20.86 -9.43 17.07
C GLU A 339 -20.62 -10.19 15.77
N PHE A 340 -19.93 -11.32 15.86
CA PHE A 340 -19.63 -12.25 14.78
C PHE A 340 -19.87 -13.67 15.30
N GLY A 341 -21.12 -14.17 15.22
CA GLY A 341 -21.50 -15.41 15.89
C GLY A 341 -21.40 -15.23 17.42
N ASP A 342 -20.61 -16.09 18.06
CA ASP A 342 -20.38 -16.05 19.52
C ASP A 342 -19.22 -15.11 19.94
N GLU A 343 -18.54 -14.48 19.00
CA GLU A 343 -17.41 -13.59 19.25
C GLU A 343 -17.79 -12.11 19.14
N VAL A 344 -17.18 -11.26 19.98
CA VAL A 344 -17.30 -9.81 19.92
C VAL A 344 -15.97 -9.21 19.48
N GLY A 345 -16.01 -8.47 18.38
CA GLY A 345 -14.85 -7.72 17.89
C GLY A 345 -14.91 -6.25 18.31
N TYR A 346 -13.74 -5.65 18.48
CA TYR A 346 -13.52 -4.27 18.93
C TYR A 346 -12.79 -3.45 17.89
N ALA A 347 -13.25 -2.22 17.66
CA ALA A 347 -12.62 -1.26 16.76
C ALA A 347 -12.68 0.15 17.35
N LEU A 348 -11.78 1.03 16.90
CA LEU A 348 -11.86 2.45 17.28
C LEU A 348 -13.17 3.06 16.77
N ASN A 349 -13.84 3.80 17.65
CA ASN A 349 -15.06 4.50 17.27
C ASN A 349 -14.75 5.75 16.44
N THR A 350 -14.67 5.57 15.11
CA THR A 350 -14.39 6.67 14.17
C THR A 350 -15.55 7.66 14.06
N LYS A 351 -16.77 7.30 14.49
CA LYS A 351 -17.92 8.21 14.55
C LYS A 351 -17.75 9.28 15.61
N SER A 352 -16.88 9.07 16.61
CA SER A 352 -16.52 10.09 17.60
C SER A 352 -15.76 11.29 17.00
N GLY A 353 -15.50 11.28 15.70
CA GLY A 353 -14.83 12.38 15.00
C GLY A 353 -13.33 12.46 15.21
N VAL A 354 -12.72 11.45 15.83
CA VAL A 354 -11.29 11.38 16.05
C VAL A 354 -10.58 10.95 14.77
N ARG A 355 -9.79 11.86 14.17
CA ARG A 355 -8.95 11.56 13.01
C ARG A 355 -7.49 11.56 13.45
N PRO A 356 -6.67 10.58 13.02
CA PRO A 356 -5.23 10.65 13.24
C PRO A 356 -4.67 11.86 12.48
N MET A 357 -3.86 12.65 13.16
CA MET A 357 -3.15 13.80 12.58
C MET A 357 -1.74 13.84 13.16
N TYR A 358 -0.81 14.44 12.40
CA TYR A 358 0.56 14.64 12.85
C TYR A 358 1.22 13.32 13.31
N MET A 359 1.05 12.23 12.55
CA MET A 359 1.69 10.96 12.87
C MET A 359 3.19 11.05 12.60
N ARG A 360 3.99 11.08 13.68
CA ARG A 360 5.44 10.97 13.53
C ARG A 360 5.84 9.52 13.34
N LEU A 361 6.53 9.26 12.24
CA LEU A 361 7.03 7.92 11.94
C LEU A 361 8.05 7.48 13.00
N ASN A 362 8.22 6.18 13.16
CA ASN A 362 9.26 5.58 13.98
C ASN A 362 10.34 4.97 13.07
N ARG A 363 11.61 5.35 13.28
CA ARG A 363 12.72 4.84 12.47
C ARG A 363 12.96 3.34 12.65
N ASP A 364 12.64 2.79 13.81
CA ASP A 364 12.89 1.39 14.17
C ASP A 364 11.72 0.46 13.80
N ASP A 365 10.70 0.99 13.11
CA ASP A 365 9.48 0.25 12.76
C ASP A 365 9.13 0.42 11.29
N VAL A 366 8.14 -0.35 10.83
CA VAL A 366 7.54 -0.20 9.50
C VAL A 366 6.53 0.94 9.49
N ALA A 367 6.44 1.67 8.39
CA ALA A 367 5.43 2.72 8.24
C ALA A 367 4.03 2.11 8.04
N ASN A 368 3.01 2.84 8.46
CA ASN A 368 1.65 2.61 7.94
C ASN A 368 1.60 2.98 6.45
N THR A 369 0.60 2.46 5.73
CA THR A 369 0.39 2.73 4.30
C THR A 369 0.61 4.21 3.96
N ILE A 370 1.48 4.46 2.99
CA ILE A 370 1.68 5.79 2.39
C ILE A 370 0.56 6.04 1.39
N VAL A 371 -0.14 7.16 1.56
CA VAL A 371 -1.24 7.58 0.68
C VAL A 371 -1.03 9.01 0.17
N THR A 372 -1.83 9.45 -0.76
CA THR A 372 -1.65 10.69 -1.54
C THR A 372 -1.56 11.97 -0.69
N HIS A 373 -2.20 12.02 0.46
CA HIS A 373 -2.23 13.19 1.35
C HIS A 373 -1.19 13.17 2.48
N ASP A 374 -0.41 12.09 2.61
CA ASP A 374 0.56 11.91 3.71
C ASP A 374 1.75 12.87 3.67
N PHE A 375 2.00 13.50 2.55
CA PHE A 375 3.09 14.46 2.35
C PHE A 375 2.80 15.87 2.95
N SER A 376 1.74 15.98 3.72
CA SER A 376 1.46 17.16 4.54
C SER A 376 1.99 16.97 5.95
N PRO A 377 2.59 18.01 6.59
CA PRO A 377 2.99 17.95 7.98
C PRO A 377 1.85 17.59 8.95
N ARG A 378 0.59 17.83 8.54
CA ARG A 378 -0.60 17.44 9.31
C ARG A 378 -0.90 15.95 9.30
N GLN A 379 -0.30 15.20 8.40
CA GLN A 379 -0.55 13.77 8.25
C GLN A 379 0.62 12.95 8.76
N LYS A 380 1.73 12.90 8.01
CA LYS A 380 2.92 12.15 8.39
C LYS A 380 4.11 13.08 8.58
N LEU A 381 4.79 12.88 9.69
CA LEU A 381 6.00 13.61 10.05
C LEU A 381 7.22 12.72 9.88
N HIS A 382 8.34 13.36 9.51
CA HIS A 382 9.65 12.72 9.56
C HIS A 382 9.94 12.23 10.99
N PRO A 383 10.64 11.09 11.19
CA PRO A 383 10.88 10.52 12.53
C PRO A 383 11.49 11.50 13.51
N THR A 384 12.52 12.22 13.11
CA THR A 384 13.34 13.09 13.98
C THR A 384 13.19 14.57 13.68
N GLU A 385 12.76 14.95 12.48
CA GLU A 385 12.66 16.34 12.07
C GLU A 385 11.23 16.88 12.19
N ASN A 386 11.11 18.20 12.40
CA ASN A 386 9.81 18.84 12.59
C ASN A 386 9.20 19.31 11.27
N ARG A 387 9.06 18.38 10.33
CA ARG A 387 8.47 18.59 9.00
C ARG A 387 7.66 17.38 8.54
N GLY A 388 6.89 17.53 7.50
CA GLY A 388 6.31 16.40 6.78
C GLY A 388 7.41 15.53 6.15
N ILE A 389 7.06 14.28 5.81
CA ILE A 389 7.94 13.47 4.97
C ILE A 389 8.07 14.12 3.59
N SER A 390 9.25 14.00 2.99
CA SER A 390 9.47 14.44 1.61
C SER A 390 8.83 13.46 0.61
N LEU A 391 8.69 13.90 -0.62
CA LEU A 391 8.21 13.04 -1.70
C LEU A 391 9.14 11.84 -1.91
N ARG A 392 10.48 12.05 -1.84
CA ARG A 392 11.47 10.97 -1.98
C ARG A 392 11.46 10.01 -0.79
N GLU A 393 11.31 10.51 0.42
CA GLU A 393 11.15 9.67 1.62
C GLU A 393 9.93 8.75 1.48
N GLY A 394 8.80 9.30 1.07
CA GLY A 394 7.61 8.50 0.78
C GLY A 394 7.81 7.51 -0.37
N ALA A 395 8.53 7.91 -1.43
CA ALA A 395 8.86 7.03 -2.55
C ALA A 395 9.76 5.86 -2.10
N ARG A 396 10.77 6.10 -1.26
CA ARG A 396 11.60 5.03 -0.69
C ARG A 396 10.82 4.11 0.25
N ILE A 397 9.91 4.65 1.08
CA ILE A 397 9.00 3.84 1.91
C ILE A 397 8.09 2.98 1.02
N GLN A 398 7.76 3.43 -0.18
CA GLN A 398 7.09 2.65 -1.23
C GLN A 398 8.04 1.75 -2.03
N SER A 399 9.32 1.71 -1.69
CA SER A 399 10.39 0.96 -2.39
C SER A 399 10.68 1.40 -3.82
N PHE A 400 10.41 2.66 -4.20
CA PHE A 400 10.89 3.16 -5.48
C PHE A 400 12.41 3.33 -5.46
N PRO A 401 13.12 2.90 -6.53
CA PRO A 401 14.56 3.13 -6.66
C PRO A 401 14.92 4.61 -6.65
N ASP A 402 16.12 4.96 -6.21
CA ASP A 402 16.60 6.34 -6.19
C ASP A 402 16.75 6.94 -7.60
N SER A 403 17.06 6.10 -8.58
CA SER A 403 17.09 6.47 -9.99
C SER A 403 15.72 6.78 -10.59
N PHE A 404 14.64 6.39 -9.92
CA PHE A 404 13.28 6.60 -10.43
C PHE A 404 12.88 8.08 -10.32
N VAL A 405 12.56 8.71 -11.45
CA VAL A 405 12.24 10.14 -11.55
C VAL A 405 10.74 10.34 -11.71
N PHE A 406 10.13 11.11 -10.82
CA PHE A 406 8.73 11.50 -10.94
C PHE A 406 8.61 12.85 -11.64
N GLU A 407 7.75 12.94 -12.64
CA GLU A 407 7.44 14.15 -13.36
C GLU A 407 6.21 14.86 -12.77
N GLY A 408 6.23 16.19 -12.77
CA GLY A 408 5.12 17.01 -12.31
C GLY A 408 5.37 17.75 -10.99
N GLY A 409 4.39 18.54 -10.57
CA GLY A 409 4.46 19.31 -9.33
C GLY A 409 4.24 18.45 -8.08
N PHE A 410 4.51 19.04 -6.91
CA PHE A 410 4.46 18.34 -5.61
C PHE A 410 3.21 17.48 -5.42
N SER A 411 2.02 18.02 -5.68
CA SER A 411 0.75 17.30 -5.49
C SER A 411 0.56 16.15 -6.49
N GLN A 412 1.06 16.29 -7.71
CA GLN A 412 1.03 15.25 -8.73
C GLN A 412 1.96 14.10 -8.34
N VAL A 413 3.18 14.40 -7.90
CA VAL A 413 4.13 13.39 -7.43
C VAL A 413 3.60 12.69 -6.17
N ALA A 414 3.01 13.43 -5.22
CA ALA A 414 2.36 12.85 -4.04
C ALA A 414 1.26 11.84 -4.42
N LYS A 415 0.46 12.18 -5.46
CA LYS A 415 -0.58 11.28 -6.01
C LYS A 415 0.03 10.04 -6.65
N GLN A 416 1.11 10.19 -7.39
CA GLN A 416 1.82 9.07 -8.04
C GLN A 416 2.39 8.11 -6.99
N VAL A 417 3.12 8.61 -6.01
CA VAL A 417 3.72 7.79 -4.95
C VAL A 417 2.64 7.11 -4.10
N GLY A 418 1.59 7.84 -3.69
CA GLY A 418 0.55 7.30 -2.81
C GLY A 418 -0.31 6.20 -3.46
N ASN A 419 -0.57 6.30 -4.77
CA ASN A 419 -1.39 5.33 -5.51
C ASN A 419 -0.60 4.10 -5.97
N ALA A 420 0.70 4.19 -6.08
CA ALA A 420 1.52 3.14 -6.68
C ALA A 420 1.46 1.79 -5.94
N VAL A 421 1.62 0.72 -6.69
CA VAL A 421 2.04 -0.58 -6.18
C VAL A 421 3.53 -0.50 -5.84
N PRO A 422 3.97 -0.93 -4.64
CA PRO A 422 5.38 -0.92 -4.29
C PRO A 422 6.23 -1.77 -5.25
N PRO A 423 7.24 -1.20 -5.93
CA PRO A 423 8.02 -1.93 -6.94
C PRO A 423 8.71 -3.20 -6.42
N LEU A 424 9.21 -3.19 -5.18
CA LEU A 424 9.84 -4.39 -4.60
C LEU A 424 8.83 -5.52 -4.39
N MET A 425 7.63 -5.21 -3.89
CA MET A 425 6.55 -6.19 -3.78
C MET A 425 6.14 -6.72 -5.16
N ALA A 426 6.02 -5.83 -6.14
CA ALA A 426 5.71 -6.20 -7.53
C ALA A 426 6.78 -7.12 -8.11
N MET A 427 8.07 -6.89 -7.82
CA MET A 427 9.16 -7.78 -8.24
C MET A 427 9.00 -9.18 -7.64
N LYS A 428 8.71 -9.29 -6.33
CA LYS A 428 8.52 -10.60 -5.69
C LYS A 428 7.32 -11.36 -6.23
N VAL A 429 6.25 -10.66 -6.55
CA VAL A 429 5.08 -11.25 -7.25
C VAL A 429 5.45 -11.69 -8.67
N ALA A 430 6.22 -10.90 -9.40
CA ALA A 430 6.69 -11.24 -10.75
C ALA A 430 7.64 -12.45 -10.75
N GLU A 431 8.59 -12.50 -9.80
CA GLU A 431 9.47 -13.67 -9.59
C GLU A 431 8.65 -14.95 -9.34
N PHE A 432 7.61 -14.85 -8.54
CA PHE A 432 6.69 -15.97 -8.33
C PHE A 432 6.04 -16.42 -9.65
N VAL A 433 5.49 -15.49 -10.43
CA VAL A 433 4.86 -15.82 -11.73
C VAL A 433 5.84 -16.53 -12.67
N LEU A 434 7.10 -16.08 -12.75
CA LEU A 434 8.14 -16.73 -13.54
C LEU A 434 8.41 -18.19 -13.11
N ASN A 435 8.34 -18.44 -11.81
CA ASN A 435 8.63 -19.76 -11.24
C ASN A 435 7.45 -20.73 -11.30
N THR A 436 6.25 -20.29 -11.68
CA THR A 436 5.07 -21.17 -11.81
C THR A 436 5.10 -22.09 -13.05
N GLY A 437 5.85 -21.70 -14.09
CA GLY A 437 5.90 -22.40 -15.38
C GLY A 437 4.64 -22.20 -16.24
N PHE A 438 3.84 -21.16 -15.98
CA PHE A 438 2.62 -20.85 -16.76
C PHE A 438 2.90 -19.94 -17.99
N LEU A 439 4.08 -19.35 -18.09
CA LEU A 439 4.49 -18.45 -19.19
C LEU A 439 5.13 -19.17 -20.36
#